data_e07491e81523f79cbf3f4b48f169f27f
#
_entry.id   e07491e81523f79cbf3f4b48f169f27f
#
_cell.length_a   1.000
_cell.length_b   1.000
_cell.length_c   1.000
_cell.angle_alpha   90.00
_cell.angle_beta   90.00
_cell.angle_gamma   90.00
#
_symmetry.space_group_name_H-M   'P 1'
#
loop_
_entity.id
_entity.type
_entity.pdbx_description
1 polymer ?
#
loop_
_entity_poly.entity_id
_entity_poly.type
_entity_poly.pdbx_seq_one_letter_code
_entity_poly.pdbx_strand_id
1 'polypeptide(L)'
;MSHPHPELGAPPKLPKGGLRVTPLGGLGEIGRNMTVFEYGGRLLIVDCGVLFPEEEQPGIDLILPDFTSIKDRLDDIEGIVLTHGHEDHIGGVPYLLRLKPDIPLIGSKLTLALIEAKLQEHRIRPYTLEVHEGHRERVGPFDCEFVAVNHSIPDALAVAIRTPAGMVVHTGDFKMDQLPLDRRLTDLPTFAKLGEEGIDLLLVDSTNAEVPGFVPPERDISGVMRGVFASAQKRIIVASFASHVHRIQQILDAAHEYGRRVAFVGRSMVRNMGIARELGYLRVPAGLVVDVKALDDLPDDEVVLVCTGSQGEPMAALSRMANRDHQIRIVPGDTVILASSLIPGNENAVYRVINGLTRWGANVVHKGNAKVHVSGHASAGELLYFYNICKPKNLMPVHGEWRHLRANAELGALTGVPKDHIVIAEDGVVVDLVKGRAKITGKVQAGYVYVDGLSVGDVTETHLKDRRILGDEGIISVFVVVDSSTGKIAGGPFIQARGSGIDDKAFDAVIPKIDEALARAAQDGVAEPHQLQQLIRRAVGKWVSDNYRRRPMILPVVVEV
;
A
#
# COMPACT_ATOMS: atom_id res chain seq x y z
N MET A 1 -16.56 6.80 1.50
CA MET A 1 -16.25 8.09 2.15
C MET A 1 -16.76 9.21 1.25
N SER A 2 -17.39 10.24 1.81
CA SER A 2 -17.80 11.41 1.01
C SER A 2 -16.54 12.19 0.64
N HIS A 3 -16.33 12.45 -0.65
CA HIS A 3 -15.24 13.30 -1.11
C HIS A 3 -15.40 14.72 -0.54
N PRO A 4 -14.34 15.39 -0.09
CA PRO A 4 -14.41 16.79 0.38
C PRO A 4 -14.75 17.77 -0.76
N HIS A 5 -14.73 17.31 -2.02
CA HIS A 5 -15.14 18.06 -3.20
C HIS A 5 -16.30 17.36 -3.93
N PRO A 6 -17.46 17.13 -3.28
CA PRO A 6 -18.59 16.44 -3.89
C PRO A 6 -19.20 17.22 -5.07
N GLU A 7 -19.00 18.53 -5.11
CA GLU A 7 -19.48 19.45 -6.14
C GLU A 7 -18.70 19.41 -7.45
N LEU A 8 -17.50 18.77 -7.46
CA LEU A 8 -16.67 18.74 -8.67
C LEU A 8 -17.26 17.83 -9.74
N GLY A 9 -17.50 18.40 -10.90
CA GLY A 9 -17.83 17.69 -12.15
C GLY A 9 -16.59 17.27 -12.93
N ALA A 10 -16.82 16.77 -14.15
CA ALA A 10 -15.73 16.47 -15.08
C ALA A 10 -14.88 17.74 -15.35
N PRO A 11 -13.54 17.59 -15.48
CA PRO A 11 -12.68 18.72 -15.72
C PRO A 11 -12.96 19.32 -17.10
N PRO A 12 -12.85 20.65 -17.25
CA PRO A 12 -12.94 21.28 -18.56
C PRO A 12 -11.76 20.86 -19.45
N LYS A 13 -11.85 21.13 -20.74
CA LYS A 13 -10.71 20.94 -21.65
C LYS A 13 -9.51 21.76 -21.13
N LEU A 14 -8.35 21.11 -21.05
CA LEU A 14 -7.11 21.79 -20.63
C LEU A 14 -6.84 23.00 -21.52
N PRO A 15 -6.65 24.22 -20.98
CA PRO A 15 -6.31 25.41 -21.76
C PRO A 15 -5.00 25.19 -22.53
N LYS A 16 -4.90 25.80 -23.72
CA LYS A 16 -3.66 25.74 -24.51
C LYS A 16 -2.48 26.31 -23.70
N GLY A 17 -1.41 25.54 -23.60
CA GLY A 17 -0.22 25.89 -22.82
C GLY A 17 -0.39 25.68 -21.31
N GLY A 18 -1.45 25.06 -20.84
CA GLY A 18 -1.59 24.60 -19.46
C GLY A 18 -0.98 23.22 -19.24
N LEU A 19 -0.63 22.92 -18.01
CA LEU A 19 -0.23 21.60 -17.53
C LEU A 19 -1.30 21.09 -16.56
N ARG A 20 -1.77 19.87 -16.76
CA ARG A 20 -2.73 19.20 -15.85
C ARG A 20 -2.01 18.17 -15.01
N VAL A 21 -2.34 18.14 -13.73
CA VAL A 21 -1.87 17.16 -12.75
C VAL A 21 -3.08 16.42 -12.20
N THR A 22 -3.07 15.10 -12.32
CA THR A 22 -4.17 14.23 -11.87
C THR A 22 -3.60 13.10 -11.04
N PRO A 23 -3.68 13.15 -9.70
CA PRO A 23 -3.36 12.00 -8.86
C PRO A 23 -4.43 10.93 -9.04
N LEU A 24 -4.01 9.69 -9.25
CA LEU A 24 -4.88 8.52 -9.32
C LEU A 24 -4.69 7.60 -8.10
N GLY A 25 -3.78 7.96 -7.20
CA GLY A 25 -3.49 7.28 -5.96
C GLY A 25 -2.49 8.05 -5.11
N GLY A 26 -2.46 7.78 -3.80
CA GLY A 26 -1.52 8.36 -2.83
C GLY A 26 -2.01 9.62 -2.13
N LEU A 27 -3.24 10.08 -2.36
CA LEU A 27 -3.82 11.25 -1.69
C LEU A 27 -5.03 10.85 -0.85
N GLY A 28 -4.96 11.11 0.45
CA GLY A 28 -5.95 10.66 1.43
C GLY A 28 -5.65 9.26 1.99
N GLU A 29 -4.57 8.66 1.55
CA GLU A 29 -4.08 7.32 1.93
C GLU A 29 -2.54 7.27 1.88
N ILE A 30 -1.93 6.21 2.42
CA ILE A 30 -0.49 5.93 2.32
C ILE A 30 -0.32 4.69 1.45
N GLY A 31 0.08 4.88 0.19
CA GLY A 31 0.27 3.82 -0.79
C GLY A 31 -0.39 4.13 -2.12
N ARG A 32 -0.31 3.19 -3.07
CA ARG A 32 -0.94 3.28 -4.40
C ARG A 32 -0.58 4.54 -5.18
N ASN A 33 0.64 5.06 -4.95
CA ASN A 33 1.08 6.33 -5.51
C ASN A 33 1.07 6.31 -7.04
N MET A 34 0.35 7.23 -7.64
CA MET A 34 0.31 7.43 -9.09
C MET A 34 -0.16 8.84 -9.42
N THR A 35 0.67 9.61 -10.12
CA THR A 35 0.31 10.95 -10.58
C THR A 35 0.49 11.06 -12.09
N VAL A 36 -0.54 11.51 -12.79
CA VAL A 36 -0.55 11.71 -14.24
C VAL A 36 -0.39 13.19 -14.55
N PHE A 37 0.60 13.52 -15.38
CA PHE A 37 0.85 14.84 -15.92
C PHE A 37 0.44 14.88 -17.39
N GLU A 38 -0.34 15.91 -17.79
CA GLU A 38 -0.77 16.11 -19.17
C GLU A 38 -0.31 17.46 -19.69
N TYR A 39 0.44 17.43 -20.78
CA TYR A 39 0.82 18.62 -21.52
C TYR A 39 0.78 18.37 -23.03
N GLY A 40 0.15 19.30 -23.77
CA GLY A 40 0.09 19.20 -25.25
C GLY A 40 -0.60 17.94 -25.78
N GLY A 41 -1.49 17.30 -24.99
CA GLY A 41 -2.17 16.06 -25.34
C GLY A 41 -1.34 14.79 -25.06
N ARG A 42 -0.13 14.93 -24.50
CA ARG A 42 0.71 13.77 -24.11
C ARG A 42 0.71 13.62 -22.59
N LEU A 43 0.95 12.39 -22.13
CA LEU A 43 0.91 12.01 -20.73
C LEU A 43 2.30 11.56 -20.24
N LEU A 44 2.64 11.96 -19.03
CA LEU A 44 3.74 11.40 -18.25
C LEU A 44 3.18 10.90 -16.92
N ILE A 45 3.59 9.72 -16.50
CA ILE A 45 3.19 9.16 -15.21
C ILE A 45 4.38 9.21 -14.26
N VAL A 46 4.15 9.63 -13.02
CA VAL A 46 5.11 9.50 -11.92
C VAL A 46 4.55 8.49 -10.95
N ASP A 47 5.27 7.39 -10.79
CA ASP A 47 4.95 6.20 -10.02
C ASP A 47 3.68 5.47 -10.49
N CYS A 48 3.54 4.21 -10.11
CA CYS A 48 2.36 3.39 -10.28
C CYS A 48 2.42 2.28 -9.23
N GLY A 49 2.00 2.61 -8.03
CA GLY A 49 2.11 1.76 -6.86
C GLY A 49 0.89 0.92 -6.55
N VAL A 50 0.95 0.22 -5.41
CA VAL A 50 -0.18 -0.52 -4.84
C VAL A 50 -0.44 -0.06 -3.40
N LEU A 51 -1.66 -0.29 -2.94
CA LEU A 51 -2.03 -0.26 -1.53
C LEU A 51 -2.30 -1.69 -1.07
N PHE A 52 -1.87 -2.02 0.13
CA PHE A 52 -2.18 -3.31 0.75
C PHE A 52 -3.55 -3.23 1.43
N PRO A 53 -4.36 -4.32 1.34
CA PRO A 53 -5.68 -4.34 1.96
C PRO A 53 -5.60 -4.36 3.48
N GLU A 54 -6.60 -3.77 4.12
CA GLU A 54 -6.83 -3.81 5.56
C GLU A 54 -7.86 -4.91 5.93
N GLU A 55 -8.27 -4.97 7.21
CA GLU A 55 -9.25 -5.96 7.69
C GLU A 55 -10.64 -5.77 7.00
N GLU A 56 -10.93 -4.58 6.51
CA GLU A 56 -12.16 -4.24 5.79
C GLU A 56 -12.25 -4.84 4.38
N GLN A 57 -11.14 -5.30 3.80
CA GLN A 57 -11.09 -5.90 2.46
C GLN A 57 -10.68 -7.40 2.52
N PRO A 58 -11.50 -8.28 3.14
CA PRO A 58 -11.14 -9.67 3.32
C PRO A 58 -10.96 -10.40 1.98
N GLY A 59 -9.82 -11.09 1.84
CA GLY A 59 -9.49 -11.89 0.65
C GLY A 59 -9.00 -11.08 -0.54
N ILE A 60 -8.69 -9.79 -0.37
CA ILE A 60 -8.00 -8.98 -1.37
C ILE A 60 -6.50 -9.11 -1.18
N ASP A 61 -5.75 -9.26 -2.26
CA ASP A 61 -4.29 -9.33 -2.24
C ASP A 61 -3.65 -7.95 -2.34
N LEU A 62 -4.14 -7.11 -3.25
CA LEU A 62 -3.62 -5.77 -3.55
C LEU A 62 -4.76 -4.86 -4.02
N ILE A 63 -4.53 -3.55 -3.89
CA ILE A 63 -5.41 -2.49 -4.40
C ILE A 63 -4.60 -1.64 -5.37
N LEU A 64 -5.09 -1.48 -6.60
CA LEU A 64 -4.45 -0.73 -7.68
C LEU A 64 -5.08 0.66 -7.85
N PRO A 65 -4.35 1.61 -8.46
CA PRO A 65 -4.96 2.80 -9.03
C PRO A 65 -6.01 2.44 -10.09
N ASP A 66 -7.04 3.26 -10.20
CA ASP A 66 -8.04 3.11 -11.26
C ASP A 66 -7.54 3.75 -12.55
N PHE A 67 -7.22 2.93 -13.54
CA PHE A 67 -6.73 3.39 -14.85
C PHE A 67 -7.84 3.86 -15.80
N THR A 68 -9.11 3.84 -15.38
CA THR A 68 -10.26 4.16 -16.25
C THR A 68 -10.12 5.52 -16.91
N SER A 69 -9.63 6.53 -16.19
CA SER A 69 -9.48 7.89 -16.72
C SER A 69 -8.41 8.05 -17.81
N ILE A 70 -7.47 7.10 -17.92
CA ILE A 70 -6.40 7.10 -18.92
C ILE A 70 -6.50 5.94 -19.92
N LYS A 71 -7.48 5.04 -19.77
CA LYS A 71 -7.61 3.79 -20.54
C LYS A 71 -7.68 4.02 -22.05
N ASP A 72 -8.39 5.05 -22.49
CA ASP A 72 -8.52 5.40 -23.91
C ASP A 72 -7.36 6.26 -24.43
N ARG A 73 -6.36 6.52 -23.59
CA ARG A 73 -5.22 7.40 -23.85
C ARG A 73 -3.87 6.73 -23.58
N LEU A 74 -3.83 5.41 -23.55
CA LEU A 74 -2.58 4.66 -23.29
C LEU A 74 -1.50 4.95 -24.34
N ASP A 75 -1.88 5.25 -25.59
CA ASP A 75 -0.97 5.64 -26.67
C ASP A 75 -0.40 7.06 -26.52
N ASP A 76 -0.98 7.87 -25.65
CA ASP A 76 -0.47 9.21 -25.33
C ASP A 76 0.60 9.19 -24.26
N ILE A 77 0.81 8.06 -23.56
CA ILE A 77 1.76 7.93 -22.46
C ILE A 77 3.18 7.86 -23.02
N GLU A 78 4.01 8.85 -22.68
CA GLU A 78 5.42 8.94 -23.10
C GLU A 78 6.34 8.10 -22.21
N GLY A 79 5.97 7.87 -20.95
CA GLY A 79 6.73 7.06 -20.01
C GLY A 79 6.19 7.09 -18.61
N ILE A 80 6.72 6.16 -17.79
CA ILE A 80 6.47 6.10 -16.34
C ILE A 80 7.80 6.39 -15.64
N VAL A 81 7.90 7.51 -14.94
CA VAL A 81 9.02 7.83 -14.06
C VAL A 81 8.78 7.14 -12.72
N LEU A 82 9.73 6.32 -12.30
CA LEU A 82 9.71 5.62 -11.02
C LEU A 82 10.68 6.30 -10.06
N THR A 83 10.15 6.88 -9.00
CA THR A 83 10.94 7.65 -8.03
C THR A 83 11.86 6.75 -7.21
N HIS A 84 11.37 5.58 -6.79
CA HIS A 84 12.14 4.58 -6.05
C HIS A 84 11.42 3.20 -6.05
N GLY A 85 12.08 2.18 -5.51
CA GLY A 85 11.67 0.78 -5.66
C GLY A 85 10.73 0.21 -4.59
N HIS A 86 9.97 1.03 -3.84
CA HIS A 86 8.96 0.53 -2.92
C HIS A 86 7.69 0.08 -3.64
N GLU A 87 6.97 -0.89 -3.07
CA GLU A 87 5.78 -1.48 -3.68
C GLU A 87 4.64 -0.47 -3.89
N ASP A 88 4.49 0.48 -3.01
CA ASP A 88 3.51 1.56 -3.11
C ASP A 88 3.85 2.62 -4.17
N HIS A 89 4.99 2.45 -4.87
CA HIS A 89 5.42 3.26 -6.02
C HIS A 89 5.59 2.45 -7.30
N ILE A 90 5.93 1.15 -7.23
CA ILE A 90 6.17 0.32 -8.43
C ILE A 90 5.20 -0.86 -8.56
N GLY A 91 4.45 -1.20 -7.51
CA GLY A 91 3.69 -2.45 -7.44
C GLY A 91 2.56 -2.57 -8.45
N GLY A 92 1.99 -1.45 -8.92
CA GLY A 92 0.93 -1.38 -9.93
C GLY A 92 1.42 -1.43 -11.37
N VAL A 93 2.72 -1.19 -11.62
CA VAL A 93 3.31 -1.16 -12.95
C VAL A 93 3.02 -2.41 -13.78
N PRO A 94 3.11 -3.66 -13.25
CA PRO A 94 2.80 -4.86 -14.03
C PRO A 94 1.37 -4.87 -14.57
N TYR A 95 0.44 -4.30 -13.85
CA TYR A 95 -0.98 -4.26 -14.24
C TYR A 95 -1.24 -3.22 -15.34
N LEU A 96 -0.57 -2.07 -15.28
CA LEU A 96 -0.62 -1.05 -16.33
C LEU A 96 0.06 -1.55 -17.61
N LEU A 97 1.23 -2.20 -17.50
CA LEU A 97 1.94 -2.76 -18.65
C LEU A 97 1.24 -3.97 -19.29
N ARG A 98 0.31 -4.65 -18.61
CA ARG A 98 -0.57 -5.63 -19.26
C ARG A 98 -1.51 -4.98 -20.26
N LEU A 99 -1.88 -3.71 -20.03
CA LEU A 99 -2.74 -2.95 -20.95
C LEU A 99 -1.94 -2.36 -22.12
N LYS A 100 -0.70 -1.93 -21.86
CA LYS A 100 0.21 -1.30 -22.84
C LYS A 100 1.67 -1.65 -22.49
N PRO A 101 2.21 -2.75 -23.06
CA PRO A 101 3.51 -3.31 -22.66
C PRO A 101 4.73 -2.47 -23.06
N ASP A 102 4.58 -1.56 -24.01
CA ASP A 102 5.65 -0.77 -24.61
C ASP A 102 5.84 0.62 -23.97
N ILE A 103 5.14 0.93 -22.88
CA ILE A 103 5.38 2.18 -22.13
C ILE A 103 6.76 2.11 -21.50
N PRO A 104 7.66 3.10 -21.76
CA PRO A 104 8.99 3.14 -21.16
C PRO A 104 8.94 3.33 -19.64
N LEU A 105 9.77 2.58 -18.91
CA LEU A 105 10.02 2.77 -17.49
C LEU A 105 11.31 3.56 -17.31
N ILE A 106 11.26 4.66 -16.58
CA ILE A 106 12.38 5.57 -16.35
C ILE A 106 12.66 5.60 -14.86
N GLY A 107 13.86 5.25 -14.44
CA GLY A 107 14.18 5.19 -13.02
C GLY A 107 15.66 4.93 -12.75
N SER A 108 16.02 4.93 -11.49
CA SER A 108 17.36 4.60 -11.05
C SER A 108 17.66 3.10 -11.22
N LYS A 109 18.94 2.75 -11.21
CA LYS A 109 19.44 1.40 -11.46
C LYS A 109 18.80 0.35 -10.52
N LEU A 110 18.74 0.65 -9.21
CA LEU A 110 18.13 -0.27 -8.25
C LEU A 110 16.61 -0.38 -8.45
N THR A 111 15.94 0.75 -8.67
CA THR A 111 14.49 0.80 -8.92
C THR A 111 14.12 -0.03 -10.15
N LEU A 112 14.85 0.16 -11.26
CA LEU A 112 14.61 -0.62 -12.48
C LEU A 112 14.86 -2.12 -12.27
N ALA A 113 15.93 -2.50 -11.59
CA ALA A 113 16.21 -3.92 -11.34
C ALA A 113 15.13 -4.59 -10.46
N LEU A 114 14.58 -3.87 -9.47
CA LEU A 114 13.50 -4.38 -8.63
C LEU A 114 12.19 -4.56 -9.43
N ILE A 115 11.83 -3.58 -10.27
CA ILE A 115 10.61 -3.70 -11.09
C ILE A 115 10.77 -4.72 -12.21
N GLU A 116 11.95 -4.86 -12.83
CA GLU A 116 12.23 -5.87 -13.83
C GLU A 116 12.06 -7.29 -13.26
N ALA A 117 12.60 -7.55 -12.06
CA ALA A 117 12.42 -8.83 -11.38
C ALA A 117 10.94 -9.15 -11.11
N LYS A 118 10.14 -8.15 -10.78
CA LYS A 118 8.69 -8.29 -10.61
C LYS A 118 7.97 -8.52 -11.94
N LEU A 119 8.33 -7.80 -12.99
CA LEU A 119 7.76 -7.95 -14.33
C LEU A 119 8.05 -9.32 -14.94
N GLN A 120 9.20 -9.93 -14.62
CA GLN A 120 9.50 -11.31 -15.02
C GLN A 120 8.47 -12.31 -14.48
N GLU A 121 7.98 -12.14 -13.25
CA GLU A 121 6.91 -12.98 -12.67
C GLU A 121 5.60 -12.83 -13.47
N HIS A 122 5.36 -11.66 -14.06
CA HIS A 122 4.24 -11.36 -14.94
C HIS A 122 4.51 -11.67 -16.43
N ARG A 123 5.70 -12.19 -16.79
CA ARG A 123 6.14 -12.49 -18.15
C ARG A 123 6.13 -11.26 -19.07
N ILE A 124 6.38 -10.07 -18.53
CA ILE A 124 6.48 -8.81 -19.25
C ILE A 124 7.96 -8.45 -19.36
N ARG A 125 8.40 -8.06 -20.56
CA ARG A 125 9.72 -7.49 -20.81
C ARG A 125 9.55 -5.98 -20.96
N PRO A 126 10.02 -5.18 -19.99
CA PRO A 126 9.88 -3.75 -20.06
C PRO A 126 10.87 -3.13 -21.03
N TYR A 127 10.54 -1.95 -21.55
CA TYR A 127 11.51 -1.03 -22.10
C TYR A 127 11.95 -0.10 -20.96
N THR A 128 13.24 -0.12 -20.59
CA THR A 128 13.78 0.63 -19.46
C THR A 128 14.78 1.69 -19.91
N LEU A 129 14.74 2.84 -19.24
CA LEU A 129 15.69 3.93 -19.39
C LEU A 129 16.29 4.24 -18.01
N GLU A 130 17.56 3.86 -17.81
CA GLU A 130 18.27 4.13 -16.58
C GLU A 130 18.66 5.60 -16.49
N VAL A 131 18.32 6.22 -15.35
CA VAL A 131 18.69 7.60 -15.01
C VAL A 131 19.35 7.65 -13.63
N HIS A 132 20.07 8.73 -13.35
CA HIS A 132 20.77 8.96 -12.09
C HIS A 132 20.62 10.42 -11.66
N GLU A 133 21.06 10.74 -10.45
CA GLU A 133 21.10 12.13 -9.98
C GLU A 133 21.87 13.04 -10.96
N GLY A 134 21.30 14.23 -11.21
CA GLY A 134 21.82 15.21 -12.16
C GLY A 134 21.55 14.87 -13.62
N HIS A 135 20.98 13.70 -13.92
CA HIS A 135 20.58 13.36 -15.29
C HIS A 135 19.37 14.20 -15.70
N ARG A 136 19.37 14.64 -16.95
CA ARG A 136 18.27 15.35 -17.58
C ARG A 136 17.84 14.62 -18.84
N GLU A 137 16.58 14.24 -18.90
CA GLU A 137 16.04 13.42 -19.98
C GLU A 137 14.76 14.03 -20.53
N ARG A 138 14.61 13.99 -21.85
CA ARG A 138 13.42 14.48 -22.53
C ARG A 138 12.47 13.34 -22.85
N VAL A 139 11.31 13.32 -22.17
CA VAL A 139 10.28 12.33 -22.32
C VAL A 139 9.08 12.98 -23.02
N GLY A 140 9.00 12.84 -24.35
CA GLY A 140 8.02 13.55 -25.15
C GLY A 140 8.15 15.09 -24.99
N PRO A 141 7.09 15.81 -24.60
CA PRO A 141 7.12 17.23 -24.35
C PRO A 141 7.65 17.61 -22.94
N PHE A 142 7.93 16.62 -22.09
CA PHE A 142 8.40 16.82 -20.71
C PHE A 142 9.93 16.75 -20.66
N ASP A 143 10.53 17.74 -20.02
CA ASP A 143 11.97 17.80 -19.79
C ASP A 143 12.19 17.50 -18.29
N CYS A 144 12.65 16.29 -17.99
CA CYS A 144 12.75 15.72 -16.65
C CYS A 144 14.20 15.79 -16.15
N GLU A 145 14.43 16.42 -15.01
CA GLU A 145 15.71 16.43 -14.28
C GLU A 145 15.56 15.64 -12.98
N PHE A 146 16.48 14.72 -12.74
CA PHE A 146 16.44 13.80 -11.59
C PHE A 146 17.36 14.29 -10.49
N VAL A 147 16.82 14.37 -9.27
CA VAL A 147 17.52 14.94 -8.11
C VAL A 147 17.61 13.87 -7.02
N ALA A 148 18.81 13.70 -6.45
CA ALA A 148 19.00 12.75 -5.34
C ALA A 148 18.17 13.12 -4.12
N VAL A 149 17.48 12.13 -3.54
CA VAL A 149 16.84 12.25 -2.23
C VAL A 149 17.21 11.06 -1.33
N ASN A 150 17.26 11.30 -0.02
CA ASN A 150 17.34 10.20 0.95
C ASN A 150 15.96 9.60 1.17
N HIS A 151 15.95 8.28 1.28
CA HIS A 151 14.78 7.54 1.77
C HIS A 151 15.23 6.26 2.50
N SER A 152 14.33 5.36 2.85
CA SER A 152 14.67 4.07 3.48
C SER A 152 15.25 3.05 2.49
N ILE A 153 15.23 3.33 1.21
CA ILE A 153 15.84 2.56 0.12
C ILE A 153 16.91 3.39 -0.59
N PRO A 154 18.05 2.81 -1.02
CA PRO A 154 19.03 3.51 -1.83
C PRO A 154 18.45 3.99 -3.17
N ASP A 155 19.13 4.95 -3.77
CA ASP A 155 18.95 5.34 -5.16
C ASP A 155 17.63 6.06 -5.48
N ALA A 156 16.90 6.52 -4.45
CA ALA A 156 15.66 7.27 -4.61
C ALA A 156 15.89 8.63 -5.28
N LEU A 157 14.97 9.03 -6.17
CA LEU A 157 15.04 10.24 -6.97
C LEU A 157 13.76 11.07 -6.86
N ALA A 158 13.91 12.36 -6.70
CA ALA A 158 12.89 13.35 -7.05
C ALA A 158 12.99 13.69 -8.54
N VAL A 159 11.94 14.23 -9.11
CA VAL A 159 11.91 14.66 -10.52
C VAL A 159 11.41 16.10 -10.65
N ALA A 160 12.17 16.95 -11.35
CA ALA A 160 11.73 18.26 -11.80
C ALA A 160 11.30 18.17 -13.26
N ILE A 161 10.03 18.42 -13.53
CA ILE A 161 9.37 18.29 -14.83
C ILE A 161 9.14 19.69 -15.38
N ARG A 162 9.87 20.04 -16.44
CA ARG A 162 9.71 21.32 -17.12
C ARG A 162 8.86 21.16 -18.37
N THR A 163 7.95 22.07 -18.53
CA THR A 163 7.13 22.26 -19.73
C THR A 163 7.00 23.75 -20.02
N PRO A 164 6.54 24.15 -21.20
CA PRO A 164 6.20 25.56 -21.43
C PRO A 164 5.13 26.15 -20.51
N ALA A 165 4.40 25.32 -19.78
CA ALA A 165 3.42 25.76 -18.76
C ALA A 165 4.08 26.19 -17.44
N GLY A 166 5.31 25.76 -17.20
CA GLY A 166 6.07 25.97 -15.97
C GLY A 166 6.80 24.71 -15.51
N MET A 167 7.46 24.81 -14.35
CA MET A 167 8.21 23.74 -13.72
C MET A 167 7.41 23.16 -12.54
N VAL A 168 7.24 21.83 -12.57
CA VAL A 168 6.67 21.06 -11.45
C VAL A 168 7.77 20.19 -10.86
N VAL A 169 7.88 20.17 -9.54
CA VAL A 169 8.79 19.27 -8.82
C VAL A 169 7.97 18.27 -8.04
N HIS A 170 8.26 16.98 -8.22
CA HIS A 170 7.71 15.89 -7.43
C HIS A 170 8.84 15.27 -6.61
N THR A 171 8.73 15.30 -5.28
CA THR A 171 9.81 14.85 -4.40
C THR A 171 9.99 13.33 -4.41
N GLY A 172 8.95 12.56 -4.77
CA GLY A 172 8.87 11.18 -4.32
C GLY A 172 8.88 11.16 -2.78
N ASP A 173 9.21 10.03 -2.20
CA ASP A 173 9.40 9.90 -0.76
C ASP A 173 10.80 10.35 -0.38
N PHE A 174 10.89 11.21 0.64
CA PHE A 174 12.19 11.75 1.02
C PHE A 174 12.30 12.11 2.50
N LYS A 175 13.54 12.20 2.95
CA LYS A 175 13.95 12.83 4.21
C LYS A 175 15.24 13.62 4.01
N MET A 176 15.68 14.33 5.03
CA MET A 176 16.91 15.13 4.99
C MET A 176 17.96 14.56 5.96
N ASP A 177 18.24 13.26 5.89
CA ASP A 177 19.27 12.63 6.72
C ASP A 177 20.65 13.22 6.38
N GLN A 178 21.29 13.85 7.38
CA GLN A 178 22.60 14.47 7.21
C GLN A 178 23.76 13.49 7.44
N LEU A 179 23.47 12.27 7.92
CA LEU A 179 24.43 11.21 8.21
C LEU A 179 24.01 9.88 7.60
N PRO A 180 23.66 9.84 6.30
CA PRO A 180 23.16 8.63 5.67
C PRO A 180 24.25 7.54 5.60
N LEU A 181 23.83 6.28 5.65
CA LEU A 181 24.76 5.14 5.68
C LEU A 181 25.55 4.99 4.38
N ASP A 182 24.96 5.31 3.26
CA ASP A 182 25.55 5.27 1.91
C ASP A 182 26.26 6.56 1.51
N ARG A 183 26.24 7.59 2.39
CA ARG A 183 26.79 8.95 2.17
C ARG A 183 26.09 9.75 1.07
N ARG A 184 24.94 9.27 0.57
CA ARG A 184 24.16 9.96 -0.45
C ARG A 184 23.12 10.86 0.22
N LEU A 185 23.35 12.17 0.16
CA LEU A 185 22.49 13.20 0.75
C LEU A 185 21.32 13.54 -0.17
N THR A 186 20.22 14.03 0.41
CA THR A 186 19.24 14.81 -0.35
C THR A 186 19.94 16.05 -0.91
N ASP A 187 19.92 16.23 -2.23
CA ASP A 187 20.69 17.28 -2.93
C ASP A 187 20.03 18.66 -2.80
N LEU A 188 20.13 19.23 -1.59
CA LEU A 188 19.61 20.55 -1.28
C LEU A 188 20.18 21.66 -2.18
N PRO A 189 21.49 21.65 -2.62
CA PRO A 189 22.00 22.59 -3.58
C PRO A 189 21.25 22.60 -4.92
N THR A 190 20.88 21.43 -5.45
CA THR A 190 20.08 21.35 -6.67
C THR A 190 18.66 21.84 -6.44
N PHE A 191 18.01 21.48 -5.32
CA PHE A 191 16.69 22.04 -4.97
C PHE A 191 16.72 23.56 -4.82
N ALA A 192 17.80 24.14 -4.27
CA ALA A 192 17.96 25.60 -4.19
C ALA A 192 18.05 26.24 -5.59
N LYS A 193 18.80 25.63 -6.52
CA LYS A 193 18.87 26.11 -7.93
C LYS A 193 17.51 26.03 -8.61
N LEU A 194 16.74 24.93 -8.41
CA LEU A 194 15.38 24.81 -8.92
C LEU A 194 14.47 25.90 -8.33
N GLY A 195 14.64 26.21 -7.03
CA GLY A 195 13.93 27.31 -6.37
C GLY A 195 14.27 28.69 -6.97
N GLU A 196 15.54 28.94 -7.32
CA GLU A 196 16.00 30.17 -8.01
C GLU A 196 15.49 30.24 -9.46
N GLU A 197 15.43 29.10 -10.16
CA GLU A 197 14.83 28.99 -11.51
C GLU A 197 13.31 29.27 -11.45
N GLY A 198 12.65 28.88 -10.38
CA GLY A 198 11.25 29.14 -10.09
C GLY A 198 10.37 27.90 -10.21
N ILE A 199 10.09 27.26 -9.07
CA ILE A 199 9.16 26.12 -9.00
C ILE A 199 7.72 26.64 -9.05
N ASP A 200 6.99 26.34 -10.13
CA ASP A 200 5.60 26.77 -10.28
C ASP A 200 4.64 25.93 -9.45
N LEU A 201 4.91 24.61 -9.28
CA LEU A 201 4.14 23.74 -8.41
C LEU A 201 5.07 22.70 -7.77
N LEU A 202 5.02 22.57 -6.45
CA LEU A 202 5.74 21.56 -5.68
C LEU A 202 4.76 20.51 -5.17
N LEU A 203 4.95 19.24 -5.60
CA LEU A 203 4.30 18.08 -5.03
C LEU A 203 5.27 17.47 -4.02
N VAL A 204 4.87 17.36 -2.74
CA VAL A 204 5.78 17.01 -1.66
C VAL A 204 5.19 15.97 -0.72
N ASP A 205 5.99 14.97 -0.36
CA ASP A 205 5.68 13.92 0.61
C ASP A 205 5.17 14.49 1.93
N SER A 206 4.06 13.95 2.42
CA SER A 206 3.36 14.44 3.61
C SER A 206 3.36 13.46 4.78
N THR A 207 3.86 12.24 4.59
CA THR A 207 3.69 11.10 5.53
C THR A 207 4.06 11.44 6.98
N ASN A 208 5.07 12.27 7.19
CA ASN A 208 5.55 12.68 8.52
C ASN A 208 5.31 14.16 8.86
N ALA A 209 4.45 14.86 8.14
CA ALA A 209 4.22 16.30 8.32
C ALA A 209 3.71 16.67 9.74
N GLU A 210 3.02 15.75 10.42
CA GLU A 210 2.55 15.95 11.81
C GLU A 210 3.63 15.73 12.86
N VAL A 211 4.77 15.09 12.49
CA VAL A 211 5.83 14.75 13.44
C VAL A 211 6.73 15.97 13.63
N PRO A 212 6.81 16.55 14.85
CA PRO A 212 7.63 17.75 15.08
C PRO A 212 9.12 17.45 15.00
N GLY A 213 9.91 18.47 14.68
CA GLY A 213 11.37 18.41 14.68
C GLY A 213 11.95 17.73 13.43
N PHE A 214 13.00 16.96 13.62
CA PHE A 214 13.76 16.30 12.57
C PHE A 214 13.79 14.79 12.76
N VAL A 215 13.77 14.06 11.67
CA VAL A 215 13.93 12.60 11.70
C VAL A 215 15.36 12.27 12.13
N PRO A 216 15.55 11.40 13.13
CA PRO A 216 16.88 10.94 13.49
C PRO A 216 17.59 10.25 12.32
N PRO A 217 18.91 10.34 12.22
CA PRO A 217 19.64 9.68 11.15
C PRO A 217 19.55 8.15 11.26
N GLU A 218 19.57 7.48 10.12
CA GLU A 218 19.53 6.00 10.03
C GLU A 218 20.69 5.37 10.82
N ARG A 219 21.84 6.04 10.88
CA ARG A 219 23.03 5.63 11.63
C ARG A 219 22.75 5.35 13.13
N ASP A 220 21.80 6.04 13.76
CA ASP A 220 21.48 5.87 15.18
C ASP A 220 21.03 4.46 15.52
N ILE A 221 20.47 3.73 14.54
CA ILE A 221 20.02 2.36 14.71
C ILE A 221 21.19 1.39 14.93
N SER A 222 22.36 1.67 14.33
CA SER A 222 23.53 0.80 14.44
C SER A 222 23.95 0.55 15.90
N GLY A 223 23.86 1.56 16.77
CA GLY A 223 24.17 1.41 18.18
C GLY A 223 23.21 0.47 18.92
N VAL A 224 21.91 0.60 18.61
CA VAL A 224 20.86 -0.26 19.18
C VAL A 224 21.03 -1.70 18.70
N MET A 225 21.28 -1.90 17.39
CA MET A 225 21.54 -3.24 16.81
C MET A 225 22.72 -3.91 17.50
N ARG A 226 23.87 -3.23 17.66
CA ARG A 226 25.02 -3.77 18.38
C ARG A 226 24.67 -4.17 19.81
N GLY A 227 23.92 -3.33 20.54
CA GLY A 227 23.48 -3.64 21.91
C GLY A 227 22.63 -4.92 21.98
N VAL A 228 21.70 -5.09 21.04
CA VAL A 228 20.88 -6.30 20.96
C VAL A 228 21.73 -7.52 20.59
N PHE A 229 22.63 -7.41 19.61
CA PHE A 229 23.51 -8.50 19.19
C PHE A 229 24.47 -8.93 20.30
N ALA A 230 25.01 -7.98 21.09
CA ALA A 230 25.87 -8.24 22.24
C ALA A 230 25.14 -8.99 23.37
N SER A 231 23.85 -8.72 23.58
CA SER A 231 23.07 -9.32 24.67
C SER A 231 22.41 -10.66 24.32
N ALA A 232 22.24 -10.94 23.02
CA ALA A 232 21.56 -12.14 22.55
C ALA A 232 22.37 -13.41 22.78
N GLN A 233 21.83 -14.34 23.58
CA GLN A 233 22.49 -15.60 23.97
C GLN A 233 22.20 -16.74 22.98
N LYS A 234 21.20 -16.59 22.11
CA LYS A 234 20.79 -17.56 21.12
C LYS A 234 20.59 -16.89 19.75
N ARG A 235 19.77 -17.48 18.90
CA ARG A 235 19.49 -16.99 17.55
C ARG A 235 18.88 -15.60 17.59
N ILE A 236 19.22 -14.81 16.57
CA ILE A 236 18.58 -13.51 16.32
C ILE A 236 17.73 -13.65 15.07
N ILE A 237 16.48 -13.27 15.16
CA ILE A 237 15.53 -13.21 14.03
C ILE A 237 15.16 -11.76 13.82
N VAL A 238 15.46 -11.19 12.65
CA VAL A 238 15.13 -9.80 12.33
C VAL A 238 14.09 -9.76 11.23
N ALA A 239 12.95 -9.16 11.53
CA ALA A 239 11.93 -8.87 10.52
C ALA A 239 12.06 -7.43 10.03
N SER A 240 12.13 -7.26 8.70
CA SER A 240 12.24 -5.96 8.05
C SER A 240 11.54 -6.00 6.70
N PHE A 241 11.29 -4.83 6.11
CA PHE A 241 10.88 -4.75 4.70
C PHE A 241 12.00 -5.27 3.79
N ALA A 242 11.64 -6.03 2.77
CA ALA A 242 12.59 -6.60 1.80
C ALA A 242 13.23 -5.53 0.89
N SER A 243 12.74 -4.30 0.91
CA SER A 243 13.28 -3.15 0.19
C SER A 243 14.20 -2.27 1.04
N HIS A 244 14.22 -2.46 2.37
CA HIS A 244 14.98 -1.60 3.28
C HIS A 244 16.47 -1.99 3.35
N VAL A 245 17.18 -1.80 2.23
CA VAL A 245 18.59 -2.22 2.03
C VAL A 245 19.53 -1.67 3.12
N HIS A 246 19.36 -0.40 3.51
CA HIS A 246 20.17 0.24 4.57
C HIS A 246 20.04 -0.48 5.92
N ARG A 247 18.83 -0.90 6.31
CA ARG A 247 18.61 -1.65 7.54
C ARG A 247 19.25 -3.03 7.48
N ILE A 248 19.15 -3.69 6.33
CA ILE A 248 19.80 -4.99 6.13
C ILE A 248 21.32 -4.84 6.21
N GLN A 249 21.90 -3.77 5.66
CA GLN A 249 23.34 -3.51 5.81
C GLN A 249 23.75 -3.38 7.28
N GLN A 250 22.98 -2.67 8.11
CA GLN A 250 23.26 -2.54 9.55
C GLN A 250 23.19 -3.90 10.28
N ILE A 251 22.25 -4.76 9.88
CA ILE A 251 22.13 -6.12 10.42
C ILE A 251 23.35 -6.96 10.02
N LEU A 252 23.77 -6.90 8.75
CA LEU A 252 24.96 -7.61 8.26
C LEU A 252 26.23 -7.14 8.95
N ASP A 253 26.39 -5.82 9.12
CA ASP A 253 27.54 -5.24 9.80
C ASP A 253 27.60 -5.72 11.27
N ALA A 254 26.47 -5.72 11.99
CA ALA A 254 26.39 -6.24 13.35
C ALA A 254 26.64 -7.75 13.41
N ALA A 255 26.06 -8.54 12.50
CA ALA A 255 26.29 -9.98 12.44
C ALA A 255 27.78 -10.30 12.23
N HIS A 256 28.43 -9.57 11.32
CA HIS A 256 29.87 -9.73 11.06
C HIS A 256 30.72 -9.36 12.29
N GLU A 257 30.42 -8.25 12.96
CA GLU A 257 31.11 -7.80 14.16
C GLU A 257 31.04 -8.83 15.30
N TYR A 258 29.89 -9.51 15.44
CA TYR A 258 29.67 -10.52 16.49
C TYR A 258 29.90 -11.97 16.03
N GLY A 259 30.53 -12.19 14.87
CA GLY A 259 30.91 -13.52 14.39
C GLY A 259 29.75 -14.42 13.99
N ARG A 260 28.55 -13.86 13.77
CA ARG A 260 27.34 -14.61 13.43
C ARG A 260 27.19 -14.80 11.91
N ARG A 261 26.49 -15.86 11.50
CA ARG A 261 26.11 -16.13 10.11
C ARG A 261 24.67 -15.69 9.86
N VAL A 262 24.40 -15.20 8.67
CA VAL A 262 23.09 -14.66 8.29
C VAL A 262 22.45 -15.50 7.19
N ALA A 263 21.16 -15.83 7.35
CA ALA A 263 20.37 -16.36 6.24
C ALA A 263 19.15 -15.48 5.99
N PHE A 264 18.85 -15.27 4.72
CA PHE A 264 17.63 -14.59 4.27
C PHE A 264 16.48 -15.58 4.15
N VAL A 265 15.31 -15.23 4.69
CA VAL A 265 14.11 -16.08 4.72
C VAL A 265 12.94 -15.34 4.05
N GLY A 266 12.35 -15.99 3.05
CA GLY A 266 11.26 -15.42 2.25
C GLY A 266 11.73 -15.00 0.86
N ARG A 267 10.88 -15.27 -0.16
CA ARG A 267 11.23 -15.09 -1.58
C ARG A 267 11.64 -13.65 -1.92
N SER A 268 10.86 -12.67 -1.49
CA SER A 268 11.16 -11.25 -1.74
C SER A 268 12.44 -10.79 -1.04
N MET A 269 12.71 -11.26 0.19
CA MET A 269 13.94 -10.94 0.91
C MET A 269 15.17 -11.47 0.17
N VAL A 270 15.17 -12.74 -0.20
CA VAL A 270 16.27 -13.37 -0.93
C VAL A 270 16.50 -12.67 -2.28
N ARG A 271 15.44 -12.45 -3.05
CA ARG A 271 15.52 -11.80 -4.37
C ARG A 271 16.06 -10.37 -4.27
N ASN A 272 15.46 -9.53 -3.45
CA ASN A 272 15.80 -8.12 -3.38
C ASN A 272 17.21 -7.89 -2.82
N MET A 273 17.62 -8.70 -1.83
CA MET A 273 19.00 -8.63 -1.29
C MET A 273 20.02 -9.18 -2.28
N GLY A 274 19.65 -10.17 -3.09
CA GLY A 274 20.45 -10.62 -4.22
C GLY A 274 20.72 -9.50 -5.22
N ILE A 275 19.66 -8.82 -5.67
CA ILE A 275 19.74 -7.66 -6.58
C ILE A 275 20.60 -6.55 -5.97
N ALA A 276 20.33 -6.16 -4.72
CA ALA A 276 21.08 -5.10 -4.06
C ALA A 276 22.56 -5.42 -3.93
N ARG A 277 22.91 -6.69 -3.67
CA ARG A 277 24.30 -7.16 -3.62
C ARG A 277 24.97 -7.12 -5.00
N GLU A 278 24.32 -7.64 -6.03
CA GLU A 278 24.84 -7.68 -7.40
C GLU A 278 25.10 -6.26 -7.94
N LEU A 279 24.23 -5.32 -7.61
CA LEU A 279 24.36 -3.91 -8.02
C LEU A 279 25.31 -3.08 -7.12
N GLY A 280 25.81 -3.68 -6.02
CA GLY A 280 26.75 -3.02 -5.10
C GLY A 280 26.12 -2.13 -4.03
N TYR A 281 24.80 -2.12 -3.90
CA TYR A 281 24.10 -1.38 -2.83
C TYR A 281 24.14 -2.11 -1.48
N LEU A 282 24.37 -3.43 -1.47
CA LEU A 282 24.53 -4.23 -0.27
C LEU A 282 25.92 -4.88 -0.25
N ARG A 283 26.71 -4.53 0.74
CA ARG A 283 28.06 -5.11 0.98
C ARG A 283 27.92 -6.33 1.86
N VAL A 284 28.33 -7.48 1.35
CA VAL A 284 28.26 -8.76 2.05
C VAL A 284 29.68 -9.34 2.17
N PRO A 285 30.29 -9.37 3.39
CA PRO A 285 31.55 -10.04 3.62
C PRO A 285 31.50 -11.51 3.20
N ALA A 286 32.62 -12.04 2.71
CA ALA A 286 32.69 -13.42 2.27
C ALA A 286 32.32 -14.39 3.40
N GLY A 287 31.45 -15.35 3.12
CA GLY A 287 31.00 -16.35 4.08
C GLY A 287 30.05 -15.87 5.16
N LEU A 288 29.65 -14.57 5.18
CA LEU A 288 28.70 -14.04 6.15
C LEU A 288 27.28 -14.55 5.89
N VAL A 289 26.82 -14.46 4.64
CA VAL A 289 25.49 -14.93 4.22
C VAL A 289 25.60 -16.37 3.73
N VAL A 290 24.77 -17.24 4.27
CA VAL A 290 24.72 -18.68 4.00
C VAL A 290 23.31 -19.10 3.61
N ASP A 291 23.18 -20.30 3.02
CA ASP A 291 21.85 -20.89 2.80
C ASP A 291 21.19 -21.23 4.13
N VAL A 292 19.86 -21.09 4.20
CA VAL A 292 19.10 -21.35 5.43
C VAL A 292 19.32 -22.77 5.99
N LYS A 293 19.57 -23.75 5.12
CA LYS A 293 19.84 -25.13 5.53
C LYS A 293 21.21 -25.31 6.21
N ALA A 294 22.17 -24.44 5.91
CA ALA A 294 23.50 -24.49 6.55
C ALA A 294 23.46 -23.97 8.00
N LEU A 295 22.36 -23.35 8.43
CA LEU A 295 22.20 -22.87 9.80
C LEU A 295 21.94 -24.01 10.79
N ASP A 296 21.42 -25.16 10.34
CA ASP A 296 21.12 -26.31 11.20
C ASP A 296 22.39 -26.91 11.82
N ASP A 297 23.56 -26.69 11.18
CA ASP A 297 24.87 -27.16 11.64
C ASP A 297 25.61 -26.15 12.54
N LEU A 298 25.03 -24.96 12.77
CA LEU A 298 25.65 -23.89 13.56
C LEU A 298 25.10 -23.83 14.99
N PRO A 299 25.91 -23.40 15.97
CA PRO A 299 25.42 -23.07 17.30
C PRO A 299 24.38 -21.94 17.25
N ASP A 300 23.39 -22.02 18.13
CA ASP A 300 22.29 -21.02 18.18
C ASP A 300 22.81 -19.57 18.28
N ASP A 301 23.89 -19.33 19.02
CA ASP A 301 24.49 -18.02 19.21
C ASP A 301 25.28 -17.48 18.00
N GLU A 302 25.48 -18.31 16.97
CA GLU A 302 26.07 -17.91 15.69
C GLU A 302 25.03 -17.63 14.60
N VAL A 303 23.73 -17.83 14.86
CA VAL A 303 22.67 -17.77 13.85
C VAL A 303 21.93 -16.43 13.85
N VAL A 304 21.80 -15.84 12.66
CA VAL A 304 20.91 -14.70 12.39
C VAL A 304 20.01 -15.04 11.21
N LEU A 305 18.72 -14.85 11.39
CA LEU A 305 17.70 -14.98 10.35
C LEU A 305 17.15 -13.61 10.01
N VAL A 306 17.11 -13.25 8.74
CA VAL A 306 16.50 -11.99 8.28
C VAL A 306 15.30 -12.34 7.40
N CYS A 307 14.11 -11.89 7.81
CA CYS A 307 12.86 -12.29 7.19
C CYS A 307 11.90 -11.13 6.96
N THR A 308 10.81 -11.39 6.23
CA THR A 308 9.65 -10.49 6.10
C THR A 308 8.62 -10.75 7.20
N GLY A 309 7.59 -9.90 7.30
CA GLY A 309 6.49 -10.04 8.27
C GLY A 309 6.53 -9.06 9.42
N SER A 310 7.25 -7.95 9.24
CA SER A 310 7.35 -6.89 10.25
C SER A 310 6.03 -6.12 10.47
N GLN A 311 5.05 -6.25 9.58
CA GLN A 311 3.73 -5.64 9.66
C GLN A 311 2.62 -6.64 10.05
N GLY A 312 2.99 -7.86 10.41
CA GLY A 312 2.03 -8.89 10.84
C GLY A 312 1.26 -9.54 9.70
N GLU A 313 1.73 -9.39 8.46
CA GLU A 313 1.10 -10.00 7.28
C GLU A 313 0.97 -11.53 7.48
N PRO A 314 -0.22 -12.11 7.33
CA PRO A 314 -0.46 -13.51 7.71
C PRO A 314 0.43 -14.53 7.01
N MET A 315 0.74 -14.28 5.73
CA MET A 315 1.55 -15.18 4.90
C MET A 315 3.06 -14.95 5.00
N ALA A 316 3.48 -13.90 5.69
CA ALA A 316 4.90 -13.58 5.86
C ALA A 316 5.59 -14.53 6.85
N ALA A 317 6.91 -14.68 6.69
CA ALA A 317 7.68 -15.66 7.43
C ALA A 317 7.55 -15.50 8.96
N LEU A 318 7.67 -14.27 9.49
CA LEU A 318 7.59 -14.03 10.95
C LEU A 318 6.22 -14.39 11.52
N SER A 319 5.12 -14.00 10.85
CA SER A 319 3.76 -14.31 11.27
C SER A 319 3.51 -15.81 11.33
N ARG A 320 3.99 -16.54 10.32
CA ARG A 320 3.93 -18.01 10.28
C ARG A 320 4.77 -18.66 11.37
N MET A 321 5.96 -18.10 11.68
CA MET A 321 6.77 -18.57 12.82
C MET A 321 6.04 -18.36 14.15
N ALA A 322 5.43 -17.21 14.36
CA ALA A 322 4.65 -16.89 15.57
C ALA A 322 3.46 -17.86 15.74
N ASN A 323 2.82 -18.25 14.64
CA ASN A 323 1.66 -19.17 14.61
C ASN A 323 2.05 -20.66 14.54
N ARG A 324 3.34 -21.02 14.58
CA ARG A 324 3.86 -22.39 14.42
C ARG A 324 3.56 -23.03 13.06
N ASP A 325 3.31 -22.24 12.04
CA ASP A 325 3.07 -22.65 10.65
C ASP A 325 4.29 -22.41 9.74
N HIS A 326 5.48 -22.46 10.29
CA HIS A 326 6.74 -22.33 9.57
C HIS A 326 7.71 -23.45 9.97
N GLN A 327 8.59 -23.87 9.03
CA GLN A 327 9.62 -24.88 9.35
C GLN A 327 10.59 -24.39 10.44
N ILE A 328 10.93 -23.11 10.44
CA ILE A 328 11.72 -22.48 11.49
C ILE A 328 10.80 -22.21 12.68
N ARG A 329 11.11 -22.82 13.82
CA ARG A 329 10.34 -22.69 15.06
C ARG A 329 11.06 -21.75 16.03
N ILE A 330 10.31 -20.83 16.61
CA ILE A 330 10.80 -19.99 17.71
C ILE A 330 11.00 -20.87 18.95
N VAL A 331 12.12 -20.68 19.63
CA VAL A 331 12.46 -21.39 20.87
C VAL A 331 12.75 -20.39 22.01
N PRO A 332 12.61 -20.81 23.28
CA PRO A 332 12.92 -19.94 24.42
C PRO A 332 14.36 -19.43 24.35
N GLY A 333 14.52 -18.11 24.52
CA GLY A 333 15.79 -17.41 24.47
C GLY A 333 16.20 -16.87 23.10
N ASP A 334 15.46 -17.18 22.02
CA ASP A 334 15.61 -16.46 20.74
C ASP A 334 15.36 -14.96 20.95
N THR A 335 16.08 -14.12 20.21
CA THR A 335 15.83 -12.67 20.18
C THR A 335 15.19 -12.32 18.84
N VAL A 336 14.01 -11.72 18.88
CA VAL A 336 13.30 -11.31 17.65
C VAL A 336 13.23 -9.79 17.59
N ILE A 337 13.72 -9.20 16.50
CA ILE A 337 13.73 -7.77 16.26
C ILE A 337 12.72 -7.43 15.16
N LEU A 338 11.73 -6.61 15.47
CA LEU A 338 10.86 -6.00 14.47
C LEU A 338 11.47 -4.64 14.07
N ALA A 339 12.23 -4.65 12.99
CA ALA A 339 13.04 -3.51 12.54
C ALA A 339 12.27 -2.57 11.59
N SER A 340 11.01 -2.32 11.87
CA SER A 340 10.14 -1.39 11.14
C SER A 340 9.26 -0.59 12.10
N SER A 341 8.66 0.53 11.63
CA SER A 341 7.52 1.13 12.31
C SER A 341 6.23 0.44 11.90
N LEU A 342 5.21 0.59 12.75
CA LEU A 342 3.85 0.18 12.42
C LEU A 342 3.32 1.06 11.28
N ILE A 343 2.78 0.46 10.25
CA ILE A 343 1.92 1.13 9.29
C ILE A 343 0.55 1.28 9.96
N PRO A 344 -0.08 2.47 9.93
CA PRO A 344 -1.42 2.64 10.46
C PRO A 344 -2.40 1.56 9.94
N GLY A 345 -3.23 1.02 10.84
CA GLY A 345 -4.13 -0.10 10.52
C GLY A 345 -3.58 -1.50 10.84
N ASN A 346 -2.26 -1.67 10.92
CA ASN A 346 -1.62 -2.98 11.17
C ASN A 346 -1.32 -3.27 12.65
N GLU A 347 -1.67 -2.37 13.56
CA GLU A 347 -1.32 -2.46 14.99
C GLU A 347 -1.74 -3.79 15.61
N ASN A 348 -2.99 -4.19 15.40
CA ASN A 348 -3.54 -5.43 15.95
C ASN A 348 -2.81 -6.66 15.41
N ALA A 349 -2.50 -6.68 14.11
CA ALA A 349 -1.80 -7.79 13.47
C ALA A 349 -0.37 -7.93 14.04
N VAL A 350 0.36 -6.81 14.16
CA VAL A 350 1.72 -6.80 14.72
C VAL A 350 1.72 -7.21 16.19
N TYR A 351 0.79 -6.71 17.01
CA TYR A 351 0.72 -7.13 18.42
C TYR A 351 0.32 -8.60 18.58
N ARG A 352 -0.50 -9.17 17.71
CA ARG A 352 -0.75 -10.62 17.67
C ARG A 352 0.53 -11.41 17.43
N VAL A 353 1.37 -10.97 16.50
CA VAL A 353 2.68 -11.59 16.23
C VAL A 353 3.62 -11.46 17.44
N ILE A 354 3.76 -10.26 18.03
CA ILE A 354 4.58 -10.03 19.23
C ILE A 354 4.14 -10.96 20.37
N ASN A 355 2.84 -11.04 20.64
CA ASN A 355 2.30 -11.91 21.70
C ASN A 355 2.57 -13.40 21.38
N GLY A 356 2.42 -13.83 20.14
CA GLY A 356 2.76 -15.19 19.71
C GLY A 356 4.21 -15.53 19.95
N LEU A 357 5.14 -14.66 19.54
CA LEU A 357 6.59 -14.83 19.74
C LEU A 357 6.96 -14.86 21.22
N THR A 358 6.43 -13.93 22.01
CA THR A 358 6.67 -13.85 23.47
C THR A 358 6.14 -15.10 24.18
N ARG A 359 4.97 -15.60 23.77
CA ARG A 359 4.41 -16.86 24.29
C ARG A 359 5.34 -18.06 24.10
N TRP A 360 6.14 -18.06 23.04
CA TRP A 360 7.14 -19.09 22.76
C TRP A 360 8.48 -18.86 23.47
N GLY A 361 8.57 -17.82 24.31
CA GLY A 361 9.76 -17.53 25.11
C GLY A 361 10.82 -16.69 24.40
N ALA A 362 10.46 -16.03 23.28
CA ALA A 362 11.38 -15.12 22.62
C ALA A 362 11.47 -13.76 23.35
N ASN A 363 12.66 -13.16 23.30
CA ASN A 363 12.88 -11.76 23.66
C ASN A 363 12.52 -10.88 22.46
N VAL A 364 11.42 -10.14 22.54
CA VAL A 364 10.95 -9.34 21.39
C VAL A 364 11.36 -7.88 21.54
N VAL A 365 12.12 -7.40 20.57
CA VAL A 365 12.62 -6.01 20.47
C VAL A 365 11.85 -5.32 19.33
N HIS A 366 11.18 -4.23 19.64
CA HIS A 366 10.34 -3.50 18.68
C HIS A 366 10.33 -1.99 19.00
N LYS A 367 9.77 -1.15 18.14
CA LYS A 367 9.74 0.32 18.30
C LYS A 367 9.19 0.79 19.67
N GLY A 368 8.35 0.01 20.32
CA GLY A 368 7.78 0.34 21.63
C GLY A 368 8.75 0.17 22.80
N ASN A 369 9.84 -0.60 22.67
CA ASN A 369 10.82 -0.85 23.73
C ASN A 369 12.27 -0.56 23.35
N ALA A 370 12.57 -0.31 22.05
CA ALA A 370 13.89 0.09 21.58
C ALA A 370 13.80 0.91 20.28
N LYS A 371 14.79 1.78 20.05
CA LYS A 371 14.88 2.56 18.80
C LYS A 371 15.42 1.71 17.65
N VAL A 372 14.61 0.78 17.18
CA VAL A 372 14.97 -0.15 16.08
C VAL A 372 14.55 0.32 14.69
N HIS A 373 13.94 1.48 14.60
CA HIS A 373 13.49 2.08 13.36
C HIS A 373 13.54 3.61 13.41
N VAL A 374 13.83 4.24 12.29
CA VAL A 374 13.61 5.67 12.00
C VAL A 374 12.83 5.80 10.71
N SER A 375 12.03 6.86 10.58
CA SER A 375 11.23 7.09 9.38
C SER A 375 12.08 7.37 8.15
N GLY A 376 11.57 6.99 6.98
CA GLY A 376 12.10 7.36 5.67
C GLY A 376 11.58 8.70 5.13
N HIS A 377 10.63 9.35 5.82
CA HIS A 377 9.91 10.53 5.38
C HIS A 377 10.27 11.75 6.22
N ALA A 378 10.33 12.92 5.56
CA ALA A 378 10.66 14.20 6.17
C ALA A 378 9.62 14.62 7.23
N SER A 379 10.09 15.03 8.41
CA SER A 379 9.25 15.59 9.48
C SER A 379 9.02 17.08 9.31
N ALA A 380 8.18 17.67 10.17
CA ALA A 380 7.78 19.07 10.10
C ALA A 380 8.97 20.05 10.00
N GLY A 381 10.03 19.83 10.80
CA GLY A 381 11.22 20.67 10.77
C GLY A 381 11.97 20.59 9.43
N GLU A 382 12.10 19.39 8.87
CA GLU A 382 12.74 19.18 7.55
C GLU A 382 11.91 19.80 6.43
N LEU A 383 10.58 19.66 6.47
CA LEU A 383 9.66 20.27 5.50
C LEU A 383 9.76 21.81 5.52
N LEU A 384 9.83 22.44 6.70
CA LEU A 384 10.01 23.89 6.81
C LEU A 384 11.33 24.35 6.14
N TYR A 385 12.44 23.63 6.35
CA TYR A 385 13.69 23.90 5.66
C TYR A 385 13.56 23.72 4.15
N PHE A 386 12.93 22.64 3.72
CA PHE A 386 12.75 22.32 2.32
C PHE A 386 11.93 23.39 1.59
N TYR A 387 10.84 23.89 2.19
CA TYR A 387 10.05 24.98 1.62
C TYR A 387 10.84 26.30 1.51
N ASN A 388 11.64 26.63 2.51
CA ASN A 388 12.49 27.83 2.48
C ASN A 388 13.59 27.72 1.40
N ILE A 389 14.04 26.50 1.07
CA ILE A 389 15.00 26.25 0.00
C ILE A 389 14.33 26.33 -1.37
N CYS A 390 13.21 25.62 -1.55
CA CYS A 390 12.51 25.52 -2.83
C CYS A 390 11.71 26.76 -3.21
N LYS A 391 11.16 27.49 -2.24
CA LYS A 391 10.32 28.69 -2.41
C LYS A 391 9.24 28.53 -3.50
N PRO A 392 8.40 27.50 -3.45
CA PRO A 392 7.46 27.19 -4.51
C PRO A 392 6.39 28.27 -4.63
N LYS A 393 5.92 28.55 -5.86
CA LYS A 393 4.79 29.47 -6.11
C LYS A 393 3.46 28.84 -5.69
N ASN A 394 3.29 27.54 -5.95
CA ASN A 394 2.15 26.76 -5.52
C ASN A 394 2.63 25.46 -4.86
N LEU A 395 1.86 24.98 -3.89
CA LEU A 395 2.13 23.75 -3.13
C LEU A 395 0.96 22.77 -3.26
N MET A 396 1.29 21.51 -3.46
CA MET A 396 0.33 20.41 -3.43
C MET A 396 0.93 19.28 -2.57
N PRO A 397 0.50 19.14 -1.30
CA PRO A 397 0.84 17.99 -0.49
C PRO A 397 0.38 16.69 -1.15
N VAL A 398 1.26 15.68 -1.20
CA VAL A 398 0.98 14.35 -1.75
C VAL A 398 1.45 13.28 -0.77
N HIS A 399 1.16 12.02 -1.03
CA HIS A 399 1.59 10.85 -0.25
C HIS A 399 1.25 10.98 1.24
N GLY A 400 -0.01 10.73 1.59
CA GLY A 400 -0.46 10.77 2.98
C GLY A 400 -1.97 10.81 3.14
N GLU A 401 -2.42 10.44 4.34
CA GLU A 401 -3.81 10.60 4.77
C GLU A 401 -4.18 12.09 4.90
N TRP A 402 -5.46 12.39 4.98
CA TRP A 402 -5.97 13.77 5.09
C TRP A 402 -5.30 14.60 6.18
N ARG A 403 -5.04 14.02 7.36
CA ARG A 403 -4.35 14.71 8.45
C ARG A 403 -2.92 15.11 8.06
N HIS A 404 -2.21 14.25 7.35
CA HIS A 404 -0.85 14.51 6.87
C HIS A 404 -0.83 15.61 5.81
N LEU A 405 -1.74 15.51 4.79
CA LEU A 405 -1.85 16.52 3.73
C LEU A 405 -2.16 17.91 4.31
N ARG A 406 -3.05 17.96 5.29
CA ARG A 406 -3.45 19.22 5.95
C ARG A 406 -2.31 19.81 6.78
N ALA A 407 -1.64 18.99 7.59
CA ALA A 407 -0.48 19.42 8.38
C ALA A 407 0.62 19.97 7.45
N ASN A 408 0.89 19.29 6.35
CA ASN A 408 1.88 19.72 5.36
C ASN A 408 1.49 21.06 4.70
N ALA A 409 0.22 21.24 4.35
CA ALA A 409 -0.30 22.49 3.83
C ALA A 409 -0.12 23.65 4.82
N GLU A 410 -0.33 23.41 6.11
CA GLU A 410 -0.13 24.39 7.18
C GLU A 410 1.36 24.79 7.31
N LEU A 411 2.28 23.82 7.21
CA LEU A 411 3.73 24.09 7.19
C LEU A 411 4.12 24.97 5.98
N GLY A 412 3.59 24.66 4.79
CA GLY A 412 3.81 25.48 3.60
C GLY A 412 3.32 26.93 3.78
N ALA A 413 2.14 27.12 4.39
CA ALA A 413 1.60 28.44 4.68
C ALA A 413 2.48 29.21 5.69
N LEU A 414 3.07 28.56 6.68
CA LEU A 414 3.98 29.14 7.65
C LEU A 414 5.27 29.68 6.99
N THR A 415 5.72 29.07 5.89
CA THR A 415 6.92 29.51 5.15
C THR A 415 6.63 30.59 4.12
N GLY A 416 5.37 31.07 4.05
CA GLY A 416 4.99 32.21 3.20
C GLY A 416 4.34 31.80 1.87
N VAL A 417 4.06 30.52 1.61
CA VAL A 417 3.22 30.14 0.46
C VAL A 417 1.80 30.66 0.70
N PRO A 418 1.23 31.49 -0.20
CA PRO A 418 -0.11 32.00 -0.01
C PRO A 418 -1.13 30.87 0.11
N LYS A 419 -2.08 30.97 1.06
CA LYS A 419 -3.06 29.90 1.30
C LYS A 419 -3.88 29.52 0.06
N ASP A 420 -4.17 30.49 -0.80
CA ASP A 420 -4.88 30.28 -2.07
C ASP A 420 -3.97 29.72 -3.19
N HIS A 421 -2.67 29.51 -2.93
CA HIS A 421 -1.72 28.79 -3.76
C HIS A 421 -1.43 27.36 -3.24
N ILE A 422 -2.07 26.97 -2.13
CA ILE A 422 -1.94 25.63 -1.58
C ILE A 422 -3.15 24.82 -2.01
N VAL A 423 -2.91 23.72 -2.72
CA VAL A 423 -3.92 22.82 -3.23
C VAL A 423 -3.92 21.55 -2.38
N ILE A 424 -4.96 21.31 -1.61
CA ILE A 424 -5.18 20.02 -0.96
C ILE A 424 -6.20 19.27 -1.84
N ALA A 425 -5.77 18.15 -2.38
CA ALA A 425 -6.55 17.33 -3.31
C ALA A 425 -6.73 15.91 -2.76
N GLU A 426 -7.62 15.17 -3.39
CA GLU A 426 -7.81 13.71 -3.26
C GLU A 426 -7.50 13.03 -4.58
N ASP A 427 -7.46 11.71 -4.55
CA ASP A 427 -7.35 10.93 -5.78
C ASP A 427 -8.49 11.25 -6.74
N GLY A 428 -8.12 11.44 -8.01
CA GLY A 428 -9.04 11.85 -9.07
C GLY A 428 -9.32 13.35 -9.16
N VAL A 429 -8.91 14.16 -8.18
CA VAL A 429 -9.04 15.61 -8.26
C VAL A 429 -8.04 16.17 -9.28
N VAL A 430 -8.55 16.90 -10.24
CA VAL A 430 -7.76 17.47 -11.35
C VAL A 430 -7.28 18.87 -11.02
N VAL A 431 -5.98 19.10 -11.12
CA VAL A 431 -5.32 20.38 -10.86
C VAL A 431 -4.69 20.88 -12.16
N ASP A 432 -5.10 22.05 -12.61
CA ASP A 432 -4.51 22.71 -13.78
C ASP A 432 -3.56 23.83 -13.37
N LEU A 433 -2.30 23.76 -13.84
CA LEU A 433 -1.31 24.83 -13.74
C LEU A 433 -1.38 25.68 -15.01
N VAL A 434 -1.88 26.90 -14.86
CA VAL A 434 -2.05 27.84 -15.97
C VAL A 434 -1.50 29.19 -15.56
N LYS A 435 -0.54 29.73 -16.34
CA LYS A 435 0.09 31.03 -16.07
C LYS A 435 0.62 31.16 -14.63
N GLY A 436 1.29 30.11 -14.14
CA GLY A 436 1.90 30.08 -12.81
C GLY A 436 0.91 29.90 -11.63
N ARG A 437 -0.36 29.60 -11.89
CA ARG A 437 -1.38 29.33 -10.87
C ARG A 437 -1.89 27.89 -10.98
N ALA A 438 -1.80 27.15 -9.89
CA ALA A 438 -2.39 25.83 -9.75
C ALA A 438 -3.80 25.95 -9.15
N LYS A 439 -4.80 25.34 -9.79
CA LYS A 439 -6.20 25.36 -9.35
C LYS A 439 -6.87 24.02 -9.59
N ILE A 440 -7.73 23.63 -8.66
CA ILE A 440 -8.66 22.51 -8.87
C ILE A 440 -9.66 22.91 -9.96
N THR A 441 -9.84 22.05 -10.96
CA THR A 441 -10.70 22.30 -12.12
C THR A 441 -11.77 21.25 -12.36
N GLY A 442 -11.72 20.13 -11.67
CA GLY A 442 -12.69 19.05 -11.78
C GLY A 442 -12.20 17.77 -11.15
N LYS A 443 -12.87 16.67 -11.44
CA LYS A 443 -12.47 15.34 -11.01
C LYS A 443 -12.68 14.29 -12.10
N VAL A 444 -11.89 13.22 -12.03
CA VAL A 444 -12.04 12.00 -12.82
C VAL A 444 -12.28 10.82 -11.87
N GLN A 445 -12.68 9.69 -12.42
CA GLN A 445 -12.80 8.45 -11.66
C GLN A 445 -11.40 7.99 -11.19
N ALA A 446 -11.26 7.70 -9.90
CA ALA A 446 -10.04 7.22 -9.26
C ALA A 446 -10.39 6.35 -8.03
N GLY A 447 -11.17 5.29 -8.26
CA GLY A 447 -11.58 4.35 -7.23
C GLY A 447 -10.51 3.31 -6.90
N TYR A 448 -10.87 2.34 -6.06
CA TYR A 448 -10.06 1.17 -5.79
C TYR A 448 -10.31 0.08 -6.83
N VAL A 449 -9.25 -0.47 -7.39
CA VAL A 449 -9.32 -1.65 -8.26
C VAL A 449 -8.71 -2.81 -7.50
N TYR A 450 -9.57 -3.72 -7.04
CA TYR A 450 -9.16 -4.85 -6.21
C TYR A 450 -8.56 -5.98 -7.04
N VAL A 451 -7.47 -6.56 -6.52
CA VAL A 451 -6.84 -7.79 -7.03
C VAL A 451 -7.15 -8.91 -6.05
N ASP A 452 -7.74 -9.99 -6.54
CA ASP A 452 -8.08 -11.19 -5.79
C ASP A 452 -7.63 -12.42 -6.60
N GLY A 453 -6.49 -12.98 -6.25
CA GLY A 453 -5.82 -14.03 -7.00
C GLY A 453 -5.49 -13.60 -8.43
N LEU A 454 -6.18 -14.19 -9.40
CA LEU A 454 -5.99 -13.86 -10.82
C LEU A 454 -6.98 -12.80 -11.34
N SER A 455 -7.98 -12.46 -10.55
CA SER A 455 -9.03 -11.51 -10.89
C SER A 455 -8.58 -10.07 -10.59
N VAL A 456 -8.83 -9.15 -11.50
CA VAL A 456 -8.48 -7.73 -11.38
C VAL A 456 -9.70 -6.88 -11.71
N GLY A 457 -10.26 -6.19 -10.71
CA GLY A 457 -11.39 -5.28 -10.85
C GLY A 457 -12.77 -5.95 -10.86
N ASP A 458 -12.85 -7.29 -10.73
CA ASP A 458 -14.14 -8.00 -10.67
C ASP A 458 -14.78 -7.93 -9.29
N VAL A 459 -13.99 -7.74 -8.24
CA VAL A 459 -14.47 -7.56 -6.87
C VAL A 459 -14.91 -6.13 -6.67
N THR A 460 -16.13 -5.95 -6.16
CA THR A 460 -16.73 -4.64 -5.86
C THR A 460 -16.95 -4.49 -4.35
N GLU A 461 -17.28 -3.28 -3.91
CA GLU A 461 -17.67 -3.01 -2.51
C GLU A 461 -18.83 -3.89 -2.03
N THR A 462 -19.75 -4.27 -2.93
CA THR A 462 -20.85 -5.19 -2.60
C THR A 462 -20.30 -6.57 -2.23
N HIS A 463 -19.35 -7.10 -3.02
CA HIS A 463 -18.72 -8.38 -2.73
C HIS A 463 -17.94 -8.35 -1.40
N LEU A 464 -17.25 -7.24 -1.10
CA LEU A 464 -16.54 -7.08 0.17
C LEU A 464 -17.51 -7.00 1.35
N LYS A 465 -18.62 -6.29 1.20
CA LYS A 465 -19.68 -6.26 2.20
C LYS A 465 -20.23 -7.66 2.49
N ASP A 466 -20.48 -8.44 1.43
CA ASP A 466 -20.94 -9.82 1.58
C ASP A 466 -19.91 -10.70 2.30
N ARG A 467 -18.61 -10.58 1.94
CA ARG A 467 -17.53 -11.31 2.62
C ARG A 467 -17.45 -10.98 4.11
N ARG A 468 -17.60 -9.70 4.48
CA ARG A 468 -17.63 -9.26 5.89
C ARG A 468 -18.82 -9.86 6.63
N ILE A 469 -20.03 -9.78 6.05
CA ILE A 469 -21.23 -10.38 6.65
C ILE A 469 -21.06 -11.89 6.82
N LEU A 470 -20.53 -12.58 5.81
CA LEU A 470 -20.24 -14.02 5.88
C LEU A 470 -19.24 -14.36 6.98
N GLY A 471 -18.19 -13.54 7.14
CA GLY A 471 -17.18 -13.74 8.18
C GLY A 471 -17.69 -13.47 9.60
N ASP A 472 -18.46 -12.41 9.78
CA ASP A 472 -18.89 -11.92 11.09
C ASP A 472 -20.16 -12.62 11.60
N GLU A 473 -21.11 -12.88 10.71
CA GLU A 473 -22.48 -13.29 11.07
C GLU A 473 -22.84 -14.68 10.52
N GLY A 474 -22.09 -15.19 9.53
CA GLY A 474 -22.36 -16.45 8.86
C GLY A 474 -23.48 -16.41 7.82
N ILE A 475 -23.92 -17.59 7.38
CA ILE A 475 -24.93 -17.75 6.33
C ILE A 475 -26.03 -18.72 6.80
N ILE A 476 -27.26 -18.42 6.40
CA ILE A 476 -28.44 -19.29 6.54
C ILE A 476 -29.03 -19.53 5.16
N SER A 477 -29.02 -20.78 4.70
CA SER A 477 -29.65 -21.20 3.45
C SER A 477 -31.03 -21.75 3.73
N VAL A 478 -32.04 -21.35 2.95
CA VAL A 478 -33.43 -21.78 3.11
C VAL A 478 -33.91 -22.32 1.76
N PHE A 479 -34.18 -23.63 1.66
CA PHE A 479 -34.65 -24.27 0.44
C PHE A 479 -36.14 -24.54 0.55
N VAL A 480 -36.92 -24.08 -0.41
CA VAL A 480 -38.38 -24.31 -0.48
C VAL A 480 -38.74 -24.76 -1.89
N VAL A 481 -39.56 -25.80 -2.00
CA VAL A 481 -40.15 -26.25 -3.25
C VAL A 481 -41.60 -25.77 -3.31
N VAL A 482 -41.96 -25.07 -4.39
CA VAL A 482 -43.28 -24.47 -4.59
C VAL A 482 -43.93 -25.07 -5.85
N ASP A 483 -45.16 -25.47 -5.75
CA ASP A 483 -46.00 -25.89 -6.90
C ASP A 483 -46.34 -24.65 -7.73
N SER A 484 -45.86 -24.61 -8.97
CA SER A 484 -46.01 -23.47 -9.88
C SER A 484 -47.46 -23.17 -10.27
N SER A 485 -48.36 -24.17 -10.17
CA SER A 485 -49.77 -24.03 -10.53
C SER A 485 -50.63 -23.47 -9.39
N THR A 486 -50.25 -23.77 -8.15
CA THR A 486 -51.03 -23.40 -6.95
C THR A 486 -50.36 -22.38 -6.05
N GLY A 487 -49.04 -22.10 -6.25
CA GLY A 487 -48.25 -21.28 -5.38
C GLY A 487 -48.01 -21.85 -3.97
N LYS A 488 -48.39 -23.09 -3.73
CA LYS A 488 -48.28 -23.76 -2.42
C LYS A 488 -46.94 -24.46 -2.26
N ILE A 489 -46.51 -24.59 -1.00
CA ILE A 489 -45.30 -25.34 -0.68
C ILE A 489 -45.53 -26.84 -0.98
N ALA A 490 -44.69 -27.39 -1.88
CA ALA A 490 -44.63 -28.81 -2.24
C ALA A 490 -43.55 -29.56 -1.44
N GLY A 491 -42.56 -28.84 -0.87
CA GLY A 491 -41.53 -29.44 -0.02
C GLY A 491 -40.67 -28.42 0.72
N GLY A 492 -40.14 -28.77 1.87
CA GLY A 492 -39.41 -27.86 2.78
C GLY A 492 -40.36 -27.10 3.72
N PRO A 493 -39.92 -25.95 4.30
CA PRO A 493 -38.59 -25.35 4.20
C PRO A 493 -37.47 -26.20 4.83
N PHE A 494 -36.34 -26.37 4.11
CA PHE A 494 -35.13 -26.98 4.66
C PHE A 494 -34.15 -25.84 4.95
N ILE A 495 -33.71 -25.77 6.23
CA ILE A 495 -32.85 -24.65 6.68
C ILE A 495 -31.52 -25.21 7.15
N GLN A 496 -30.43 -24.63 6.67
CA GLN A 496 -29.07 -24.92 7.10
C GLN A 496 -28.31 -23.64 7.39
N ALA A 497 -27.54 -23.65 8.47
CA ALA A 497 -26.71 -22.51 8.84
C ALA A 497 -25.23 -22.91 8.92
N ARG A 498 -24.35 -21.95 8.58
CA ARG A 498 -22.90 -22.06 8.77
C ARG A 498 -22.36 -20.73 9.30
N GLY A 499 -21.50 -20.82 10.33
CA GLY A 499 -20.85 -19.66 10.94
C GLY A 499 -21.75 -18.75 11.77
N SER A 500 -23.07 -18.97 11.81
CA SER A 500 -24.01 -18.11 12.55
C SER A 500 -24.04 -18.38 14.07
N GLY A 501 -23.51 -19.53 14.52
CA GLY A 501 -23.61 -19.96 15.93
C GLY A 501 -25.00 -20.33 16.38
N ILE A 502 -25.96 -20.45 15.47
CA ILE A 502 -27.34 -20.88 15.75
C ILE A 502 -27.45 -22.40 15.49
N ASP A 503 -28.00 -23.13 16.43
CA ASP A 503 -28.26 -24.58 16.29
C ASP A 503 -29.32 -24.83 15.21
N ASP A 504 -29.08 -25.81 14.33
CA ASP A 504 -29.99 -26.12 13.21
C ASP A 504 -31.42 -26.44 13.70
N LYS A 505 -31.58 -27.07 14.85
CA LYS A 505 -32.90 -27.38 15.46
C LYS A 505 -33.67 -26.11 15.87
N ALA A 506 -32.98 -25.02 16.15
CA ALA A 506 -33.66 -23.79 16.53
C ALA A 506 -34.48 -23.21 15.37
N PHE A 507 -34.13 -23.56 14.13
CA PHE A 507 -34.88 -23.08 12.95
C PHE A 507 -36.26 -23.71 12.79
N ASP A 508 -36.60 -24.81 13.51
CA ASP A 508 -37.94 -25.36 13.50
C ASP A 508 -38.99 -24.33 13.97
N ALA A 509 -38.59 -23.37 14.80
CA ALA A 509 -39.46 -22.30 15.28
C ALA A 509 -39.75 -21.20 14.22
N VAL A 510 -39.00 -21.10 13.15
CA VAL A 510 -39.24 -20.12 12.08
C VAL A 510 -39.98 -20.72 10.90
N ILE A 511 -40.02 -22.06 10.75
CA ILE A 511 -40.74 -22.76 9.68
C ILE A 511 -42.18 -22.30 9.57
N PRO A 512 -42.99 -22.25 10.65
CA PRO A 512 -44.38 -21.81 10.57
C PRO A 512 -44.54 -20.37 10.07
N LYS A 513 -43.55 -19.49 10.35
CA LYS A 513 -43.57 -18.10 9.86
C LYS A 513 -43.26 -18.00 8.37
N ILE A 514 -42.40 -18.88 7.84
CA ILE A 514 -42.14 -19.01 6.41
C ILE A 514 -43.40 -19.53 5.71
N ASP A 515 -44.01 -20.58 6.24
CA ASP A 515 -45.24 -21.17 5.70
C ASP A 515 -46.39 -20.14 5.64
N GLU A 516 -46.60 -19.37 6.71
CA GLU A 516 -47.59 -18.29 6.75
C GLU A 516 -47.31 -17.19 5.70
N ALA A 517 -46.03 -16.79 5.56
CA ALA A 517 -45.65 -15.76 4.59
C ALA A 517 -45.88 -16.21 3.15
N LEU A 518 -45.55 -17.48 2.84
CA LEU A 518 -45.76 -18.05 1.51
C LEU A 518 -47.24 -18.35 1.22
N ALA A 519 -48.01 -18.80 2.22
CA ALA A 519 -49.44 -19.01 2.07
C ALA A 519 -50.19 -17.70 1.78
N ARG A 520 -49.83 -16.62 2.44
CA ARG A 520 -50.35 -15.27 2.12
C ARG A 520 -49.99 -14.83 0.70
N ALA A 521 -48.73 -15.03 0.30
CA ALA A 521 -48.26 -14.72 -1.06
C ALA A 521 -49.11 -15.47 -2.11
N ALA A 522 -49.37 -16.76 -1.91
CA ALA A 522 -50.22 -17.56 -2.80
C ALA A 522 -51.66 -17.04 -2.86
N GLN A 523 -52.26 -16.61 -1.73
CA GLN A 523 -53.58 -15.96 -1.71
C GLN A 523 -53.61 -14.62 -2.46
N ASP A 524 -52.53 -13.86 -2.39
CA ASP A 524 -52.38 -12.57 -3.07
C ASP A 524 -51.95 -12.71 -4.56
N GLY A 525 -51.81 -13.96 -5.06
CA GLY A 525 -51.39 -14.26 -6.43
C GLY A 525 -49.94 -13.99 -6.72
N VAL A 526 -49.09 -13.91 -5.71
CA VAL A 526 -47.66 -13.71 -5.83
C VAL A 526 -46.98 -15.08 -6.02
N ALA A 527 -46.55 -15.37 -7.24
CA ALA A 527 -45.89 -16.63 -7.60
C ALA A 527 -44.42 -16.45 -8.08
N GLU A 528 -44.00 -15.22 -8.37
CA GLU A 528 -42.64 -14.93 -8.85
C GLU A 528 -41.56 -15.38 -7.85
N PRO A 529 -40.60 -16.26 -8.24
CA PRO A 529 -39.59 -16.81 -7.34
C PRO A 529 -38.80 -15.74 -6.57
N HIS A 530 -38.45 -14.65 -7.23
CA HIS A 530 -37.71 -13.56 -6.60
C HIS A 530 -38.50 -12.86 -5.48
N GLN A 531 -39.82 -12.73 -5.64
CA GLN A 531 -40.68 -12.13 -4.61
C GLN A 531 -40.83 -13.09 -3.42
N LEU A 532 -40.99 -14.38 -3.69
CA LEU A 532 -41.03 -15.42 -2.65
C LEU A 532 -39.73 -15.48 -1.86
N GLN A 533 -38.58 -15.42 -2.54
CA GLN A 533 -37.26 -15.30 -1.89
C GLN A 533 -37.15 -14.10 -0.95
N GLN A 534 -37.68 -12.94 -1.36
CA GLN A 534 -37.68 -11.76 -0.50
C GLN A 534 -38.55 -11.93 0.75
N LEU A 535 -39.71 -12.60 0.62
CA LEU A 535 -40.59 -12.88 1.76
C LEU A 535 -39.90 -13.82 2.77
N ILE A 536 -39.30 -14.91 2.28
CA ILE A 536 -38.53 -15.85 3.10
C ILE A 536 -37.39 -15.10 3.82
N ARG A 537 -36.62 -14.32 3.07
CA ARG A 537 -35.50 -13.52 3.65
C ARG A 537 -35.97 -12.60 4.77
N ARG A 538 -37.11 -11.92 4.59
CA ARG A 538 -37.68 -11.04 5.62
C ARG A 538 -38.16 -11.83 6.85
N ALA A 539 -38.84 -12.94 6.64
CA ALA A 539 -39.37 -13.77 7.75
C ALA A 539 -38.23 -14.33 8.60
N VAL A 540 -37.23 -14.93 7.96
CA VAL A 540 -36.08 -15.52 8.65
C VAL A 540 -35.21 -14.43 9.28
N GLY A 541 -34.92 -13.33 8.53
CA GLY A 541 -34.11 -12.23 9.03
C GLY A 541 -34.70 -11.55 10.25
N LYS A 542 -36.02 -11.32 10.25
CA LYS A 542 -36.72 -10.79 11.40
C LYS A 542 -36.64 -11.75 12.59
N TRP A 543 -36.90 -13.03 12.39
CA TRP A 543 -36.87 -14.04 13.46
C TRP A 543 -35.45 -14.14 14.06
N VAL A 544 -34.39 -14.18 13.24
CA VAL A 544 -33.01 -14.24 13.72
C VAL A 544 -32.66 -12.97 14.50
N SER A 545 -33.02 -11.79 13.98
CA SER A 545 -32.76 -10.51 14.65
C SER A 545 -33.46 -10.43 16.01
N ASP A 546 -34.73 -10.86 16.08
CA ASP A 546 -35.53 -10.78 17.30
C ASP A 546 -35.07 -11.76 18.41
N ASN A 547 -34.58 -12.96 18.01
CA ASN A 547 -34.23 -14.01 18.96
C ASN A 547 -32.73 -14.07 19.29
N TYR A 548 -31.86 -13.69 18.33
CA TYR A 548 -30.40 -13.84 18.45
C TYR A 548 -29.63 -12.51 18.34
N ARG A 549 -30.30 -11.41 17.98
CA ARG A 549 -29.69 -10.09 17.73
C ARG A 549 -28.54 -10.16 16.72
N ARG A 550 -28.68 -11.03 15.71
CA ARG A 550 -27.72 -11.25 14.63
C ARG A 550 -28.33 -10.93 13.27
N ARG A 551 -27.46 -10.71 12.26
CA ARG A 551 -27.89 -10.37 10.89
C ARG A 551 -27.11 -11.17 9.85
N PRO A 552 -27.15 -12.51 9.90
CA PRO A 552 -26.44 -13.36 8.95
C PRO A 552 -26.94 -13.16 7.53
N MET A 553 -26.13 -13.57 6.56
CA MET A 553 -26.57 -13.62 5.18
C MET A 553 -27.65 -14.70 5.03
N ILE A 554 -28.81 -14.32 4.52
CA ILE A 554 -29.91 -15.26 4.27
C ILE A 554 -30.02 -15.49 2.77
N LEU A 555 -29.86 -16.75 2.36
CA LEU A 555 -29.92 -17.22 0.97
C LEU A 555 -31.15 -18.11 0.77
N PRO A 556 -32.30 -17.55 0.42
CA PRO A 556 -33.46 -18.33 0.04
C PRO A 556 -33.28 -18.90 -1.37
N VAL A 557 -33.60 -20.16 -1.54
CA VAL A 557 -33.65 -20.85 -2.81
C VAL A 557 -35.07 -21.39 -2.99
N VAL A 558 -35.81 -20.89 -3.96
CA VAL A 558 -37.16 -21.33 -4.32
C VAL A 558 -37.06 -22.12 -5.60
N VAL A 559 -37.51 -23.35 -5.58
CA VAL A 559 -37.56 -24.26 -6.73
C VAL A 559 -39.01 -24.49 -7.10
N GLU A 560 -39.39 -24.27 -8.34
CA GLU A 560 -40.73 -24.52 -8.86
C GLU A 560 -40.83 -25.94 -9.44
N VAL A 561 -41.96 -26.62 -9.16
CA VAL A 561 -42.28 -27.94 -9.67
C VAL A 561 -43.65 -27.97 -10.34
#